data_d8cbb1136ff4918af6ce796e76551e63
#
_entry.id   d8cbb1136ff4918af6ce796e76551e63
#
_cell.length_a   1.000
_cell.length_b   1.000
_cell.length_c   1.000
_cell.angle_alpha   90.00
_cell.angle_beta   90.00
_cell.angle_gamma   90.00
#
_symmetry.space_group_name_H-M   'P 1'
#
loop_
_entity.id
_entity.type
_entity.pdbx_description
1 polymer ?
#
loop_
_entity_poly.entity_id
_entity_poly.type
_entity_poly.pdbx_seq_one_letter_code
_entity_poly.pdbx_strand_id
1 'polypeptide(L)'
;MADQALVDQVSAKIDALAAEMIDALSEVVRIPSVNPKYPGQVYDEVVGGEGEVSKAFARHYEGIGAEVDLFAIEPGRENAVGVIKGAGGGRSLIYNGHVDVVPVGDPANWTGGDPFSGKIDGDRVWGRGATDMKSGIMAQTFAARALKECGIALKGDLILEAVAGEEVMDHECGVTATVKRGYTADAAIVSEPSSPPSPLAVVPVSPGLLWFSVTASGKATHSSMRGNSIRAGGDGAAVGVNAIDKGILIFNAMRQLEEEWGLTKKHPLFRPGHFSIHPGVIQGGPHGVMVPFFLSEFLTIDYCVWYSPDDDPEAVKREIETHIHRAAQTDAWLREHPPVVEWKLHWPANTPDADEITAVTVAAHEQAAVGSRFAGAPDIVGFAAVEDATFLTLGGVPAISYGPGDLRVAHADDEYVMIDEVVTACKTFAVAAMDWCGVV
;
A
#
# COMPACT_ATOMS: atom_id res chain seq x y z
N MET A 1 4.68 -22.25 20.51
CA MET A 1 3.65 -22.80 19.59
C MET A 1 2.45 -23.21 20.40
N ALA A 2 1.25 -22.84 19.96
CA ALA A 2 0.00 -23.24 20.61
C ALA A 2 -0.16 -24.77 20.64
N ASP A 3 -0.91 -25.27 21.64
CA ASP A 3 -1.26 -26.69 21.70
C ASP A 3 -2.10 -27.06 20.47
N GLN A 4 -1.77 -28.16 19.80
CA GLN A 4 -2.46 -28.61 18.59
C GLN A 4 -3.99 -28.79 18.81
N ALA A 5 -4.41 -29.20 20.01
CA ALA A 5 -5.82 -29.31 20.35
C ALA A 5 -6.56 -27.96 20.33
N LEU A 6 -5.88 -26.88 20.76
CA LEU A 6 -6.43 -25.52 20.68
C LEU A 6 -6.47 -25.02 19.25
N VAL A 7 -5.43 -25.33 18.44
CA VAL A 7 -5.40 -24.99 17.01
C VAL A 7 -6.55 -25.68 16.28
N ASP A 8 -6.77 -26.96 16.53
CA ASP A 8 -7.86 -27.73 15.92
C ASP A 8 -9.23 -27.16 16.35
N GLN A 9 -9.38 -26.81 17.63
CA GLN A 9 -10.61 -26.23 18.18
C GLN A 9 -10.94 -24.88 17.52
N VAL A 10 -9.97 -23.96 17.43
CA VAL A 10 -10.21 -22.63 16.86
C VAL A 10 -10.39 -22.70 15.36
N SER A 11 -9.67 -23.59 14.67
CA SER A 11 -9.84 -23.82 13.22
C SER A 11 -11.23 -24.34 12.88
N ALA A 12 -11.72 -25.33 13.64
CA ALA A 12 -13.09 -25.85 13.47
C ALA A 12 -14.15 -24.78 13.76
N LYS A 13 -13.90 -23.89 14.73
CA LYS A 13 -14.79 -22.76 15.02
C LYS A 13 -14.81 -21.76 13.86
N ILE A 14 -13.66 -21.44 13.26
CA ILE A 14 -13.56 -20.54 12.10
C ILE A 14 -14.29 -21.17 10.90
N ASP A 15 -14.13 -22.45 10.65
CA ASP A 15 -14.88 -23.14 9.60
C ASP A 15 -16.40 -23.04 9.81
N ALA A 16 -16.86 -23.13 11.04
CA ALA A 16 -18.29 -22.97 11.37
C ALA A 16 -18.77 -21.50 11.20
N LEU A 17 -17.89 -20.52 11.38
CA LEU A 17 -18.19 -19.10 11.22
C LEU A 17 -17.93 -18.58 9.79
N ALA A 18 -17.37 -19.40 8.89
CA ALA A 18 -16.91 -18.92 7.59
C ALA A 18 -18.00 -18.26 6.76
N ALA A 19 -19.20 -18.83 6.71
CA ALA A 19 -20.31 -18.22 5.97
C ALA A 19 -20.70 -16.85 6.53
N GLU A 20 -20.79 -16.70 7.86
CA GLU A 20 -21.09 -15.44 8.52
C GLU A 20 -19.98 -14.39 8.31
N MET A 21 -18.72 -14.83 8.33
CA MET A 21 -17.57 -13.96 8.03
C MET A 21 -17.64 -13.41 6.59
N ILE A 22 -17.98 -14.26 5.63
CA ILE A 22 -18.07 -13.87 4.22
C ILE A 22 -19.29 -12.96 3.97
N ASP A 23 -20.41 -13.20 4.63
CA ASP A 23 -21.56 -12.30 4.58
C ASP A 23 -21.21 -10.93 5.18
N ALA A 24 -20.53 -10.88 6.32
CA ALA A 24 -20.04 -9.64 6.94
C ALA A 24 -19.02 -8.90 6.07
N LEU A 25 -18.12 -9.62 5.40
CA LEU A 25 -17.20 -9.03 4.41
C LEU A 25 -18.00 -8.41 3.24
N SER A 26 -18.97 -9.14 2.71
CA SER A 26 -19.83 -8.64 1.64
C SER A 26 -20.55 -7.34 2.05
N GLU A 27 -21.02 -7.25 3.30
CA GLU A 27 -21.66 -6.04 3.82
C GLU A 27 -20.71 -4.82 3.86
N VAL A 28 -19.46 -4.98 4.34
CA VAL A 28 -18.50 -3.86 4.39
C VAL A 28 -17.96 -3.49 3.00
N VAL A 29 -17.89 -4.43 2.07
CA VAL A 29 -17.54 -4.15 0.66
C VAL A 29 -18.62 -3.27 0.00
N ARG A 30 -19.89 -3.45 0.35
CA ARG A 30 -21.00 -2.61 -0.16
C ARG A 30 -20.94 -1.17 0.29
N ILE A 31 -20.13 -0.80 1.25
CA ILE A 31 -19.95 0.58 1.69
C ILE A 31 -18.88 1.25 0.83
N PRO A 32 -19.21 2.24 -0.01
CA PRO A 32 -18.23 2.96 -0.81
C PRO A 32 -17.37 3.84 0.08
N SER A 33 -16.17 3.37 0.42
CA SER A 33 -15.20 4.10 1.25
C SER A 33 -14.05 4.66 0.43
N VAL A 34 -14.37 5.22 -0.76
CA VAL A 34 -13.37 5.88 -1.60
C VAL A 34 -12.72 7.00 -0.81
N ASN A 35 -11.37 7.03 -0.83
CA ASN A 35 -10.65 8.07 -0.12
C ASN A 35 -10.99 9.46 -0.70
N PRO A 36 -11.49 10.41 0.11
CA PRO A 36 -11.97 11.70 -0.39
C PRO A 36 -10.85 12.62 -0.89
N LYS A 37 -9.60 12.35 -0.51
CA LYS A 37 -8.42 13.10 -0.97
C LYS A 37 -7.77 12.49 -2.21
N TYR A 38 -8.31 11.40 -2.75
CA TYR A 38 -7.77 10.81 -3.97
C TYR A 38 -7.89 11.80 -5.14
N PRO A 39 -6.82 11.97 -5.97
CA PRO A 39 -6.85 12.93 -7.07
C PRO A 39 -8.05 12.71 -8.00
N GLY A 40 -8.76 13.80 -8.28
CA GLY A 40 -9.97 13.78 -9.14
C GLY A 40 -11.27 13.53 -8.39
N GLN A 41 -11.27 13.30 -7.08
CA GLN A 41 -12.47 13.24 -6.25
C GLN A 41 -12.92 14.63 -5.82
N VAL A 42 -14.24 14.79 -5.64
CA VAL A 42 -14.84 15.96 -4.99
C VAL A 42 -15.04 15.62 -3.52
N TYR A 43 -14.23 16.19 -2.65
CA TYR A 43 -14.15 15.83 -1.23
C TYR A 43 -15.52 15.71 -0.55
N ASP A 44 -16.35 16.76 -0.69
CA ASP A 44 -17.67 16.84 -0.02
C ASP A 44 -18.70 15.80 -0.51
N GLU A 45 -18.46 15.20 -1.68
CA GLU A 45 -19.34 14.15 -2.25
C GLU A 45 -18.94 12.74 -1.80
N VAL A 46 -17.69 12.56 -1.33
CA VAL A 46 -17.12 11.24 -1.06
C VAL A 46 -16.84 11.02 0.43
N VAL A 47 -16.51 12.09 1.16
CA VAL A 47 -16.21 12.02 2.59
C VAL A 47 -17.35 11.36 3.39
N GLY A 48 -16.98 10.52 4.36
CA GLY A 48 -17.91 9.79 5.22
C GLY A 48 -17.93 8.28 4.97
N GLY A 49 -17.54 7.83 3.77
CA GLY A 49 -17.50 6.40 3.45
C GLY A 49 -16.50 5.62 4.34
N GLU A 50 -15.30 6.17 4.57
CA GLU A 50 -14.31 5.60 5.51
C GLU A 50 -14.93 5.43 6.90
N GLY A 51 -15.59 6.49 7.41
CA GLY A 51 -16.24 6.48 8.71
C GLY A 51 -17.37 5.45 8.84
N GLU A 52 -18.13 5.21 7.78
CA GLU A 52 -19.19 4.19 7.82
C GLU A 52 -18.61 2.77 7.88
N VAL A 53 -17.50 2.49 7.18
CA VAL A 53 -16.82 1.20 7.28
C VAL A 53 -16.21 1.03 8.69
N SER A 54 -15.54 2.06 9.21
CA SER A 54 -14.96 2.02 10.57
C SER A 54 -16.03 1.79 11.64
N LYS A 55 -17.20 2.42 11.52
CA LYS A 55 -18.36 2.15 12.40
C LYS A 55 -18.88 0.72 12.27
N ALA A 56 -18.80 0.11 11.07
CA ALA A 56 -19.15 -1.29 10.90
C ALA A 56 -18.18 -2.21 11.63
N PHE A 57 -16.87 -2.00 11.51
CA PHE A 57 -15.87 -2.74 12.28
C PHE A 57 -15.98 -2.49 13.78
N ALA A 58 -16.24 -1.26 14.22
CA ALA A 58 -16.47 -0.93 15.64
C ALA A 58 -17.58 -1.80 16.25
N ARG A 59 -18.72 -1.98 15.52
CA ARG A 59 -19.81 -2.88 15.97
C ARG A 59 -19.35 -4.34 16.10
N HIS A 60 -18.50 -4.83 15.21
CA HIS A 60 -17.92 -6.17 15.33
C HIS A 60 -17.00 -6.27 16.54
N TYR A 61 -16.17 -5.24 16.80
CA TYR A 61 -15.28 -5.18 17.96
C TYR A 61 -16.05 -5.15 19.28
N GLU A 62 -17.11 -4.35 19.36
CA GLU A 62 -18.03 -4.35 20.51
C GLU A 62 -18.67 -5.74 20.71
N GLY A 63 -19.12 -6.38 19.63
CA GLY A 63 -19.74 -7.71 19.65
C GLY A 63 -18.84 -8.80 20.21
N ILE A 64 -17.54 -8.68 20.03
CA ILE A 64 -16.54 -9.59 20.63
C ILE A 64 -16.08 -9.13 22.01
N GLY A 65 -16.59 -8.01 22.52
CA GLY A 65 -16.31 -7.49 23.87
C GLY A 65 -14.99 -6.73 23.98
N ALA A 66 -14.49 -6.18 22.88
CA ALA A 66 -13.38 -5.24 22.93
C ALA A 66 -13.83 -3.88 23.51
N GLU A 67 -12.91 -3.18 24.15
CA GLU A 67 -13.07 -1.76 24.48
C GLU A 67 -12.84 -0.96 23.20
N VAL A 68 -13.88 -0.27 22.69
CA VAL A 68 -13.83 0.39 21.39
C VAL A 68 -13.63 1.89 21.55
N ASP A 69 -12.65 2.43 20.79
CA ASP A 69 -12.44 3.85 20.57
C ASP A 69 -12.68 4.16 19.09
N LEU A 70 -13.74 4.93 18.83
CA LEU A 70 -14.07 5.42 17.48
C LEU A 70 -13.76 6.91 17.46
N PHE A 71 -12.75 7.31 16.67
CA PHE A 71 -12.29 8.69 16.62
C PHE A 71 -11.88 9.10 15.21
N ALA A 72 -11.89 10.38 14.94
CA ALA A 72 -11.48 10.96 13.67
C ALA A 72 -10.51 12.13 13.88
N ILE A 73 -9.51 12.24 13.03
CA ILE A 73 -8.68 13.45 12.90
C ILE A 73 -9.41 14.47 12.01
N GLU A 74 -10.07 14.00 10.97
CA GLU A 74 -10.90 14.77 10.06
C GLU A 74 -12.34 14.23 10.12
N PRO A 75 -13.37 15.09 10.24
CA PRO A 75 -14.76 14.64 10.32
C PRO A 75 -15.15 13.74 9.13
N GLY A 76 -15.78 12.60 9.41
CA GLY A 76 -16.20 11.63 8.39
C GLY A 76 -15.12 10.61 8.00
N ARG A 77 -13.95 10.70 8.61
CA ARG A 77 -12.80 9.80 8.39
C ARG A 77 -12.41 9.14 9.71
N GLU A 78 -13.35 8.44 10.30
CA GLU A 78 -13.17 7.78 11.59
C GLU A 78 -12.26 6.57 11.48
N ASN A 79 -11.43 6.38 12.53
CA ASN A 79 -10.69 5.16 12.82
C ASN A 79 -11.43 4.38 13.92
N ALA A 80 -11.46 3.07 13.82
CA ALA A 80 -12.00 2.20 14.86
C ALA A 80 -10.86 1.38 15.48
N VAL A 81 -10.67 1.50 16.79
CA VAL A 81 -9.72 0.69 17.55
C VAL A 81 -10.47 -0.09 18.59
N GLY A 82 -10.30 -1.43 18.59
CA GLY A 82 -10.88 -2.34 19.58
C GLY A 82 -9.79 -3.02 20.40
N VAL A 83 -9.81 -2.86 21.72
CA VAL A 83 -8.81 -3.46 22.61
C VAL A 83 -9.42 -4.64 23.37
N ILE A 84 -8.90 -5.83 23.15
CA ILE A 84 -9.22 -7.04 23.90
C ILE A 84 -8.12 -7.21 24.96
N LYS A 85 -8.46 -6.97 26.22
CA LYS A 85 -7.50 -7.07 27.31
C LYS A 85 -7.10 -8.50 27.61
N GLY A 86 -5.79 -8.74 27.66
CA GLY A 86 -5.21 -10.00 28.10
C GLY A 86 -5.25 -10.17 29.62
N ALA A 87 -5.03 -11.39 30.06
CA ALA A 87 -4.97 -11.73 31.49
C ALA A 87 -3.69 -11.21 32.20
N GLY A 88 -2.73 -10.72 31.43
CA GLY A 88 -1.43 -10.23 31.88
C GLY A 88 -0.29 -11.25 31.74
N GLY A 89 0.93 -10.72 31.55
CA GLY A 89 2.15 -11.53 31.45
C GLY A 89 2.44 -12.10 30.06
N GLY A 90 1.69 -11.68 29.03
CA GLY A 90 1.97 -11.98 27.62
C GLY A 90 2.37 -10.73 26.85
N ARG A 91 2.83 -10.90 25.60
CA ARG A 91 3.12 -9.82 24.66
C ARG A 91 1.84 -9.31 24.02
N SER A 92 1.78 -8.03 23.74
CA SER A 92 0.68 -7.41 23.01
C SER A 92 0.85 -7.53 21.50
N LEU A 93 -0.27 -7.52 20.77
CA LEU A 93 -0.30 -7.62 19.30
C LEU A 93 -1.32 -6.63 18.73
N ILE A 94 -0.93 -5.89 17.70
CA ILE A 94 -1.84 -5.13 16.86
C ILE A 94 -2.17 -5.93 15.60
N TYR A 95 -3.44 -6.02 15.27
CA TYR A 95 -3.97 -6.34 13.95
C TYR A 95 -4.47 -5.04 13.32
N ASN A 96 -3.89 -4.67 12.18
CA ASN A 96 -4.17 -3.40 11.53
C ASN A 96 -4.60 -3.61 10.08
N GLY A 97 -5.40 -2.68 9.55
CA GLY A 97 -5.71 -2.58 8.14
C GLY A 97 -6.51 -1.32 7.84
N HIS A 98 -6.39 -0.83 6.59
CA HIS A 98 -7.07 0.37 6.15
C HIS A 98 -8.49 0.08 5.62
N VAL A 99 -9.38 1.06 5.79
CA VAL A 99 -10.80 0.97 5.38
C VAL A 99 -11.09 1.74 4.10
N ASP A 100 -10.23 2.68 3.73
CA ASP A 100 -10.37 3.44 2.49
C ASP A 100 -10.00 2.59 1.27
N VAL A 101 -10.46 3.01 0.13
CA VAL A 101 -10.21 2.35 -1.16
C VAL A 101 -9.98 3.40 -2.24
N VAL A 102 -9.26 3.00 -3.31
CA VAL A 102 -9.11 3.84 -4.51
C VAL A 102 -10.43 3.97 -5.28
N PRO A 103 -10.59 5.00 -6.14
CA PRO A 103 -11.73 5.12 -7.04
C PRO A 103 -11.90 3.90 -7.95
N VAL A 104 -13.13 3.64 -8.34
CA VAL A 104 -13.50 2.46 -9.17
C VAL A 104 -13.15 2.60 -10.66
N GLY A 105 -12.65 3.77 -11.09
CA GLY A 105 -12.44 4.05 -12.50
C GLY A 105 -13.78 4.23 -13.25
N ASP A 106 -13.86 3.70 -14.48
CA ASP A 106 -15.13 3.69 -15.23
C ASP A 106 -15.98 2.48 -14.80
N PRO A 107 -17.15 2.68 -14.16
CA PRO A 107 -18.03 1.58 -13.76
C PRO A 107 -18.48 0.69 -14.91
N ALA A 108 -18.46 1.19 -16.16
CA ALA A 108 -18.80 0.38 -17.34
C ALA A 108 -17.81 -0.74 -17.65
N ASN A 109 -16.60 -0.67 -17.12
CA ASN A 109 -15.59 -1.72 -17.26
C ASN A 109 -15.80 -2.90 -16.30
N TRP A 110 -16.62 -2.72 -15.26
CA TRP A 110 -16.88 -3.78 -14.28
C TRP A 110 -17.86 -4.80 -14.84
N THR A 111 -17.35 -5.98 -15.16
CA THR A 111 -18.15 -7.08 -15.77
C THR A 111 -19.09 -7.74 -14.78
N GLY A 112 -18.78 -7.67 -13.48
CA GLY A 112 -19.60 -8.18 -12.38
C GLY A 112 -20.78 -7.29 -11.98
N GLY A 113 -20.91 -6.08 -12.56
CA GLY A 113 -21.96 -5.10 -12.23
C GLY A 113 -21.45 -3.97 -11.35
N ASP A 114 -22.17 -3.60 -10.31
CA ASP A 114 -21.79 -2.52 -9.39
C ASP A 114 -20.45 -2.81 -8.70
N PRO A 115 -19.44 -1.92 -8.80
CA PRO A 115 -18.16 -2.06 -8.12
C PRO A 115 -18.23 -2.26 -6.59
N PHE A 116 -19.30 -1.82 -5.98
CA PHE A 116 -19.59 -2.00 -4.55
C PHE A 116 -20.71 -3.03 -4.28
N SER A 117 -20.89 -4.00 -5.17
CA SER A 117 -21.94 -5.03 -5.00
C SER A 117 -21.72 -5.94 -3.80
N GLY A 118 -20.46 -6.17 -3.39
CA GLY A 118 -20.13 -7.20 -2.39
C GLY A 118 -20.64 -8.59 -2.81
N LYS A 119 -20.78 -8.83 -4.11
CA LYS A 119 -21.38 -10.07 -4.64
C LYS A 119 -20.55 -11.28 -4.25
N ILE A 120 -21.20 -12.25 -3.61
CA ILE A 120 -20.63 -13.58 -3.39
C ILE A 120 -21.00 -14.45 -4.60
N ASP A 121 -20.00 -14.93 -5.35
CA ASP A 121 -20.23 -15.76 -6.52
C ASP A 121 -19.16 -16.86 -6.61
N GLY A 122 -19.60 -18.10 -6.47
CA GLY A 122 -18.72 -19.26 -6.41
C GLY A 122 -17.79 -19.18 -5.19
N ASP A 123 -16.50 -19.10 -5.44
CA ASP A 123 -15.42 -19.08 -4.46
C ASP A 123 -14.87 -17.65 -4.17
N ARG A 124 -15.61 -16.60 -4.55
CA ARG A 124 -15.15 -15.20 -4.51
C ARG A 124 -16.14 -14.25 -3.87
N VAL A 125 -15.59 -13.21 -3.26
CA VAL A 125 -16.32 -11.96 -2.92
C VAL A 125 -15.82 -10.88 -3.86
N TRP A 126 -16.74 -10.28 -4.62
CA TRP A 126 -16.44 -9.27 -5.63
C TRP A 126 -16.73 -7.85 -5.13
N GLY A 127 -15.86 -6.93 -5.47
CA GLY A 127 -16.05 -5.50 -5.27
C GLY A 127 -14.77 -4.78 -4.87
N ARG A 128 -14.75 -3.47 -5.06
CA ARG A 128 -13.66 -2.59 -4.63
C ARG A 128 -13.46 -2.67 -3.12
N GLY A 129 -12.22 -2.91 -2.69
CA GLY A 129 -11.88 -3.12 -1.28
C GLY A 129 -12.05 -4.57 -0.82
N ALA A 130 -12.48 -5.50 -1.69
CA ALA A 130 -12.56 -6.91 -1.34
C ALA A 130 -11.16 -7.51 -1.12
N THR A 131 -10.22 -7.25 -2.02
CA THR A 131 -8.82 -7.62 -1.89
C THR A 131 -8.05 -6.63 -1.02
N ASP A 132 -8.24 -5.33 -1.24
CA ASP A 132 -7.42 -4.26 -0.68
C ASP A 132 -8.30 -3.31 0.13
N MET A 133 -8.39 -3.47 1.50
CA MET A 133 -7.96 -4.65 2.25
C MET A 133 -9.00 -5.08 3.29
N LYS A 134 -10.31 -4.78 3.03
CA LYS A 134 -11.41 -5.07 3.98
C LYS A 134 -11.50 -6.56 4.36
N SER A 135 -11.10 -7.48 3.45
CA SER A 135 -11.09 -8.92 3.73
C SER A 135 -10.08 -9.29 4.81
N GLY A 136 -8.92 -8.65 4.81
CA GLY A 136 -7.90 -8.85 5.82
C GLY A 136 -8.36 -8.42 7.20
N ILE A 137 -8.94 -7.21 7.32
CA ILE A 137 -9.50 -6.70 8.59
C ILE A 137 -10.63 -7.64 9.08
N MET A 138 -11.48 -8.12 8.17
CA MET A 138 -12.56 -9.04 8.54
C MET A 138 -12.01 -10.37 9.02
N ALA A 139 -10.96 -10.91 8.39
CA ALA A 139 -10.29 -12.13 8.83
C ALA A 139 -9.68 -11.98 10.24
N GLN A 140 -9.01 -10.85 10.52
CA GLN A 140 -8.47 -10.51 11.84
C GLN A 140 -9.59 -10.40 12.91
N THR A 141 -10.69 -9.77 12.55
CA THR A 141 -11.87 -9.60 13.42
C THR A 141 -12.48 -10.96 13.80
N PHE A 142 -12.68 -11.83 12.83
CA PHE A 142 -13.26 -13.16 13.06
C PHE A 142 -12.28 -14.12 13.73
N ALA A 143 -10.97 -13.92 13.58
CA ALA A 143 -9.95 -14.63 14.35
C ALA A 143 -10.10 -14.34 15.86
N ALA A 144 -10.20 -13.06 16.22
CA ALA A 144 -10.43 -12.62 17.60
C ALA A 144 -11.79 -13.15 18.15
N ARG A 145 -12.83 -13.13 17.31
CA ARG A 145 -14.14 -13.70 17.65
C ARG A 145 -14.08 -15.20 17.91
N ALA A 146 -13.38 -15.96 17.07
CA ALA A 146 -13.25 -17.40 17.24
C ALA A 146 -12.52 -17.77 18.54
N LEU A 147 -11.44 -17.04 18.88
CA LEU A 147 -10.75 -17.21 20.15
C LEU A 147 -11.70 -17.01 21.33
N LYS A 148 -12.48 -15.92 21.34
CA LYS A 148 -13.47 -15.64 22.37
C LYS A 148 -14.53 -16.74 22.46
N GLU A 149 -15.13 -17.16 21.34
CA GLU A 149 -16.19 -18.17 21.32
C GLU A 149 -15.67 -19.58 21.70
N CYS A 150 -14.37 -19.85 21.52
CA CYS A 150 -13.71 -21.05 22.04
C CYS A 150 -13.35 -20.96 23.52
N GLY A 151 -13.54 -19.80 24.17
CA GLY A 151 -13.14 -19.58 25.55
C GLY A 151 -11.62 -19.48 25.75
N ILE A 152 -10.87 -19.20 24.67
CA ILE A 152 -9.41 -19.05 24.69
C ILE A 152 -9.08 -17.62 25.13
N ALA A 153 -8.52 -17.48 26.35
CA ALA A 153 -8.07 -16.20 26.88
C ALA A 153 -6.57 -16.02 26.58
N LEU A 154 -6.22 -14.86 26.02
CA LEU A 154 -4.82 -14.49 25.78
C LEU A 154 -4.19 -13.87 27.04
N LYS A 155 -2.88 -14.02 27.20
CA LYS A 155 -2.11 -13.33 28.26
C LYS A 155 -1.82 -11.89 27.90
N GLY A 156 -1.42 -11.61 26.66
CA GLY A 156 -1.19 -10.27 26.14
C GLY A 156 -2.44 -9.63 25.58
N ASP A 157 -2.45 -8.29 25.46
CA ASP A 157 -3.52 -7.54 24.83
C ASP A 157 -3.55 -7.80 23.31
N LEU A 158 -4.74 -7.93 22.73
CA LEU A 158 -4.95 -7.93 21.30
C LEU A 158 -5.69 -6.65 20.89
N ILE A 159 -5.08 -5.86 19.99
CA ILE A 159 -5.61 -4.59 19.51
C ILE A 159 -6.02 -4.78 18.04
N LEU A 160 -7.23 -4.40 17.69
CA LEU A 160 -7.78 -4.46 16.35
C LEU A 160 -7.94 -3.03 15.83
N GLU A 161 -7.36 -2.72 14.67
CA GLU A 161 -7.41 -1.39 14.08
C GLU A 161 -8.01 -1.45 12.67
N ALA A 162 -8.99 -0.60 12.41
CA ALA A 162 -9.55 -0.30 11.10
C ALA A 162 -9.37 1.19 10.86
N VAL A 163 -8.39 1.56 10.02
CA VAL A 163 -7.88 2.93 9.91
C VAL A 163 -8.15 3.55 8.54
N ALA A 164 -8.23 4.88 8.48
CA ALA A 164 -8.47 5.65 7.26
C ALA A 164 -7.15 6.16 6.64
N GLY A 165 -7.14 6.45 5.35
CA GLY A 165 -6.16 7.33 4.73
C GLY A 165 -4.94 6.69 4.10
N GLU A 166 -4.82 5.38 4.04
CA GLU A 166 -3.66 4.67 3.48
C GLU A 166 -3.49 4.98 1.98
N GLU A 167 -4.55 4.84 1.20
CA GLU A 167 -4.57 4.87 -0.28
C GLU A 167 -4.09 6.19 -0.93
N VAL A 168 -3.96 7.23 -0.14
CA VAL A 168 -3.39 8.53 -0.57
C VAL A 168 -2.21 8.97 0.27
N MET A 169 -1.62 8.04 1.05
CA MET A 169 -0.48 8.32 1.92
C MET A 169 -0.80 9.32 3.04
N ASP A 170 -2.07 9.40 3.45
CA ASP A 170 -2.56 10.28 4.52
C ASP A 170 -2.52 9.57 5.89
N HIS A 171 -1.42 8.86 6.15
CA HIS A 171 -1.20 8.08 7.38
C HIS A 171 -1.41 8.87 8.68
N GLU A 172 -1.28 10.19 8.63
CA GLU A 172 -1.55 11.09 9.77
C GLU A 172 -3.04 11.07 10.18
N CYS A 173 -3.93 10.75 9.24
CA CYS A 173 -5.36 10.58 9.50
C CYS A 173 -5.68 9.22 10.11
N GLY A 174 -4.90 8.19 9.79
CA GLY A 174 -5.09 6.78 10.15
C GLY A 174 -4.07 6.24 11.13
N VAL A 175 -3.20 5.36 10.64
CA VAL A 175 -2.26 4.56 11.46
C VAL A 175 -1.35 5.42 12.36
N THR A 176 -0.85 6.54 11.88
CA THR A 176 -0.05 7.44 12.74
C THR A 176 -0.90 8.09 13.83
N ALA A 177 -2.20 8.32 13.58
CA ALA A 177 -3.10 8.86 14.60
C ALA A 177 -3.38 7.83 15.70
N THR A 178 -3.50 6.54 15.39
CA THR A 178 -3.66 5.49 16.41
C THR A 178 -2.43 5.40 17.30
N VAL A 179 -1.22 5.41 16.72
CA VAL A 179 0.05 5.41 17.47
C VAL A 179 0.17 6.65 18.36
N LYS A 180 -0.11 7.86 17.84
CA LYS A 180 -0.08 9.11 18.62
C LYS A 180 -1.12 9.13 19.75
N ARG A 181 -2.20 8.38 19.61
CA ARG A 181 -3.26 8.24 20.62
C ARG A 181 -2.89 7.23 21.70
N GLY A 182 -1.76 6.51 21.52
CA GLY A 182 -1.20 5.58 22.49
C GLY A 182 -1.47 4.10 22.22
N TYR A 183 -2.05 3.77 21.06
CA TYR A 183 -2.23 2.38 20.65
C TYR A 183 -0.90 1.86 20.10
N THR A 184 -0.17 1.14 20.95
CA THR A 184 1.13 0.52 20.65
C THR A 184 1.13 -0.92 21.19
N ALA A 185 1.97 -1.78 20.61
CA ALA A 185 2.12 -3.17 21.01
C ALA A 185 3.56 -3.66 20.82
N ASP A 186 3.82 -4.89 21.28
CA ASP A 186 5.14 -5.52 21.11
C ASP A 186 5.39 -5.94 19.65
N ALA A 187 4.34 -6.12 18.85
CA ALA A 187 4.40 -6.29 17.40
C ALA A 187 3.05 -5.97 16.73
N ALA A 188 3.06 -5.87 15.39
CA ALA A 188 1.85 -5.71 14.59
C ALA A 188 1.87 -6.62 13.35
N ILE A 189 0.67 -7.03 12.90
CA ILE A 189 0.45 -7.65 11.59
C ILE A 189 -0.59 -6.81 10.84
N VAL A 190 -0.15 -6.19 9.76
CA VAL A 190 -1.01 -5.48 8.81
C VAL A 190 -1.59 -6.48 7.82
N SER A 191 -2.88 -6.41 7.53
CA SER A 191 -3.57 -7.45 6.77
C SER A 191 -3.56 -7.22 5.25
N GLU A 192 -2.49 -6.62 4.72
CA GLU A 192 -2.28 -6.38 3.29
C GLU A 192 -2.27 -7.68 2.46
N PRO A 193 -2.82 -7.63 1.24
CA PRO A 193 -2.79 -8.79 0.34
C PRO A 193 -1.39 -9.06 -0.19
N SER A 194 -1.12 -10.30 -0.51
CA SER A 194 0.08 -10.69 -1.25
C SER A 194 -0.25 -11.00 -2.72
N SER A 195 0.69 -11.53 -3.50
CA SER A 195 0.46 -11.83 -4.92
C SER A 195 1.03 -13.18 -5.32
N PRO A 196 0.35 -13.93 -6.21
CA PRO A 196 0.95 -15.10 -6.81
C PRO A 196 2.31 -14.80 -7.47
N PRO A 197 3.26 -15.75 -7.41
CA PRO A 197 3.06 -17.13 -6.99
C PRO A 197 3.01 -17.36 -5.48
N SER A 198 3.07 -16.31 -4.65
CA SER A 198 3.23 -16.36 -3.20
C SER A 198 1.96 -15.87 -2.48
N PRO A 199 0.78 -16.52 -2.64
CA PRO A 199 -0.43 -16.15 -1.92
C PRO A 199 -0.24 -16.39 -0.42
N LEU A 200 -0.81 -15.54 0.42
CA LEU A 200 -0.67 -15.61 1.87
C LEU A 200 0.81 -15.62 2.33
N ALA A 201 1.67 -14.87 1.65
CA ALA A 201 3.06 -14.73 2.02
C ALA A 201 3.22 -13.91 3.31
N VAL A 202 4.27 -14.18 4.06
CA VAL A 202 4.70 -13.32 5.17
C VAL A 202 5.63 -12.25 4.64
N VAL A 203 5.35 -11.00 4.95
CA VAL A 203 6.01 -9.84 4.36
C VAL A 203 6.66 -9.00 5.46
N PRO A 204 7.95 -9.19 5.76
CA PRO A 204 8.63 -8.47 6.83
C PRO A 204 9.17 -7.10 6.42
N VAL A 205 9.22 -6.77 5.13
CA VAL A 205 9.80 -5.51 4.65
C VAL A 205 9.01 -4.96 3.46
N SER A 206 8.96 -3.64 3.32
CA SER A 206 8.47 -2.97 2.12
C SER A 206 9.51 -2.00 1.54
N PRO A 207 9.49 -1.71 0.22
CA PRO A 207 10.37 -0.73 -0.38
C PRO A 207 9.98 0.67 0.08
N GLY A 208 10.84 1.65 -0.17
CA GLY A 208 10.45 3.03 -0.05
C GLY A 208 10.00 3.60 -1.40
N LEU A 209 9.19 4.66 -1.32
CA LEU A 209 8.65 5.37 -2.48
C LEU A 209 9.08 6.84 -2.44
N LEU A 210 9.58 7.33 -3.56
CA LEU A 210 9.80 8.75 -3.79
C LEU A 210 9.01 9.20 -5.03
N TRP A 211 8.48 10.40 -4.98
CA TRP A 211 7.91 11.08 -6.14
C TRP A 211 8.64 12.40 -6.36
N PHE A 212 9.15 12.59 -7.58
CA PHE A 212 9.75 13.85 -7.97
C PHE A 212 9.33 14.25 -9.39
N SER A 213 9.41 15.54 -9.67
CA SER A 213 9.34 16.06 -11.04
C SER A 213 10.69 16.60 -11.49
N VAL A 214 10.99 16.48 -12.77
CA VAL A 214 12.10 17.16 -13.42
C VAL A 214 11.59 18.03 -14.55
N THR A 215 11.95 19.32 -14.54
CA THR A 215 11.53 20.28 -15.54
C THR A 215 12.73 20.79 -16.32
N ALA A 216 12.73 20.55 -17.63
CA ALA A 216 13.66 21.18 -18.56
C ALA A 216 13.03 22.45 -19.17
N SER A 217 13.73 23.54 -19.12
CA SER A 217 13.30 24.81 -19.71
C SER A 217 13.74 24.95 -21.17
N GLY A 218 12.99 25.73 -21.92
CA GLY A 218 13.30 26.14 -23.27
C GLY A 218 13.14 27.66 -23.48
N LYS A 219 13.11 28.05 -24.72
CA LYS A 219 12.82 29.45 -25.13
C LYS A 219 11.81 29.41 -26.28
N ALA A 220 10.59 29.86 -25.99
CA ALA A 220 9.51 29.87 -26.99
C ALA A 220 9.81 30.77 -28.16
N THR A 221 9.45 30.31 -29.35
CA THR A 221 9.39 31.08 -30.59
C THR A 221 8.49 30.36 -31.57
N HIS A 222 8.22 30.96 -32.74
CA HIS A 222 7.40 30.36 -33.78
C HIS A 222 8.06 29.08 -34.34
N SER A 223 7.29 28.03 -34.57
CA SER A 223 7.82 26.71 -35.00
C SER A 223 8.62 26.76 -36.31
N SER A 224 8.32 27.72 -37.22
CA SER A 224 9.08 27.93 -38.46
C SER A 224 10.55 28.31 -38.23
N MET A 225 10.88 28.81 -37.03
CA MET A 225 12.25 29.17 -36.67
C MET A 225 13.10 27.99 -36.22
N ARG A 226 12.52 26.79 -36.10
CA ARG A 226 13.25 25.58 -35.66
C ARG A 226 14.52 25.32 -36.46
N GLY A 227 14.44 25.44 -37.79
CA GLY A 227 15.61 25.26 -38.67
C GLY A 227 16.75 26.23 -38.33
N ASN A 228 16.43 27.48 -38.01
CA ASN A 228 17.42 28.49 -37.63
C ASN A 228 18.01 28.23 -36.22
N SER A 229 17.24 27.64 -35.32
CA SER A 229 17.69 27.36 -33.94
C SER A 229 18.60 26.11 -33.83
N ILE A 230 18.53 25.15 -34.79
CA ILE A 230 19.23 23.84 -34.65
C ILE A 230 20.35 23.62 -35.68
N ARG A 231 20.37 24.31 -36.83
CA ARG A 231 21.36 24.06 -37.89
C ARG A 231 22.66 24.85 -37.66
N ALA A 232 23.76 24.31 -38.16
CA ALA A 232 25.01 25.02 -38.19
C ALA A 232 24.90 26.33 -39.02
N GLY A 233 25.39 27.44 -38.48
CA GLY A 233 25.30 28.77 -39.09
C GLY A 233 23.95 29.48 -38.88
N GLY A 234 23.01 28.89 -38.11
CA GLY A 234 21.83 29.60 -37.61
C GLY A 234 22.14 30.37 -36.32
N ASP A 235 21.19 31.19 -35.86
CA ASP A 235 21.35 32.01 -34.65
C ASP A 235 21.19 31.19 -33.32
N GLY A 236 20.85 29.90 -33.42
CA GLY A 236 20.81 28.97 -32.29
C GLY A 236 19.83 29.38 -31.19
N ALA A 237 20.28 29.28 -29.94
CA ALA A 237 19.50 29.60 -28.77
C ALA A 237 19.09 31.08 -28.65
N ALA A 238 19.75 31.99 -29.37
CA ALA A 238 19.31 33.39 -29.43
C ALA A 238 17.90 33.52 -30.02
N VAL A 239 17.51 32.65 -30.95
CA VAL A 239 16.17 32.63 -31.56
C VAL A 239 15.19 31.83 -30.71
N GLY A 240 15.53 30.60 -30.32
CA GLY A 240 14.66 29.75 -29.54
C GLY A 240 15.27 28.38 -29.22
N VAL A 241 14.74 27.74 -28.18
CA VAL A 241 15.14 26.39 -27.72
C VAL A 241 13.88 25.59 -27.41
N ASN A 242 13.77 24.42 -28.01
CA ASN A 242 12.64 23.53 -27.72
C ASN A 242 12.90 22.70 -26.45
N ALA A 243 12.15 23.00 -25.39
CA ALA A 243 12.23 22.26 -24.13
C ALA A 243 11.92 20.76 -24.25
N ILE A 244 11.09 20.37 -25.23
CA ILE A 244 10.80 18.96 -25.48
C ILE A 244 12.09 18.22 -25.86
N ASP A 245 12.93 18.77 -26.74
CA ASP A 245 14.22 18.14 -27.08
C ASP A 245 15.12 18.00 -25.84
N LYS A 246 15.11 19.02 -24.97
CA LYS A 246 15.91 19.04 -23.74
C LYS A 246 15.42 18.05 -22.69
N GLY A 247 14.11 18.00 -22.48
CA GLY A 247 13.49 17.05 -21.55
C GLY A 247 13.64 15.60 -22.02
N ILE A 248 13.56 15.32 -23.33
CA ILE A 248 13.80 13.97 -23.87
C ILE A 248 15.26 13.50 -23.63
N LEU A 249 16.24 14.42 -23.63
CA LEU A 249 17.62 14.09 -23.25
C LEU A 249 17.66 13.60 -21.78
N ILE A 250 17.00 14.32 -20.89
CA ILE A 250 16.92 13.93 -19.47
C ILE A 250 16.12 12.62 -19.28
N PHE A 251 15.00 12.48 -19.98
CA PHE A 251 14.21 11.24 -19.99
C PHE A 251 15.06 10.01 -20.35
N ASN A 252 15.84 10.12 -21.44
CA ASN A 252 16.70 9.02 -21.87
C ASN A 252 17.82 8.72 -20.85
N ALA A 253 18.36 9.75 -20.20
CA ALA A 253 19.33 9.55 -19.13
C ALA A 253 18.70 8.82 -17.93
N MET A 254 17.50 9.19 -17.52
CA MET A 254 16.80 8.51 -16.43
C MET A 254 16.48 7.04 -16.75
N ARG A 255 16.11 6.74 -18.00
CA ARG A 255 15.96 5.35 -18.44
C ARG A 255 17.27 4.54 -18.36
N GLN A 256 18.40 5.14 -18.66
CA GLN A 256 19.71 4.49 -18.53
C GLN A 256 20.03 4.21 -17.06
N LEU A 257 19.70 5.13 -16.15
CA LEU A 257 19.88 4.90 -14.70
C LEU A 257 18.97 3.77 -14.21
N GLU A 258 17.72 3.72 -14.65
CA GLU A 258 16.79 2.64 -14.33
C GLU A 258 17.30 1.26 -14.82
N GLU A 259 17.82 1.20 -16.04
CA GLU A 259 18.44 -0.02 -16.58
C GLU A 259 19.65 -0.46 -15.74
N GLU A 260 20.47 0.48 -15.26
CA GLU A 260 21.58 0.21 -14.34
C GLU A 260 21.07 -0.31 -12.98
N TRP A 261 20.01 0.31 -12.45
CA TRP A 261 19.38 -0.17 -11.21
C TRP A 261 18.85 -1.59 -11.33
N GLY A 262 18.24 -1.95 -12.45
CA GLY A 262 17.77 -3.31 -12.71
C GLY A 262 18.87 -4.38 -12.64
N LEU A 263 20.14 -3.98 -12.85
CA LEU A 263 21.31 -4.85 -12.74
C LEU A 263 21.96 -4.80 -11.35
N THR A 264 21.95 -3.64 -10.70
CA THR A 264 22.78 -3.36 -9.51
C THR A 264 21.98 -3.36 -8.22
N LYS A 265 20.73 -2.87 -8.21
CA LYS A 265 19.88 -2.81 -7.03
C LYS A 265 19.21 -4.17 -6.80
N LYS A 266 19.51 -4.80 -5.68
CA LYS A 266 19.01 -6.14 -5.32
C LYS A 266 18.75 -6.23 -3.84
N HIS A 267 17.70 -6.94 -3.48
CA HIS A 267 17.41 -7.35 -2.11
C HIS A 267 16.85 -8.78 -2.14
N PRO A 268 17.22 -9.67 -1.19
CA PRO A 268 16.88 -11.09 -1.26
C PRO A 268 15.38 -11.38 -1.27
N LEU A 269 14.56 -10.52 -0.68
CA LEU A 269 13.10 -10.69 -0.60
C LEU A 269 12.34 -10.07 -1.78
N PHE A 270 13.01 -9.40 -2.70
CA PHE A 270 12.39 -8.79 -3.88
C PHE A 270 12.84 -9.44 -5.17
N ARG A 271 11.96 -9.45 -6.16
CA ARG A 271 12.32 -9.92 -7.51
C ARG A 271 13.31 -8.98 -8.17
N PRO A 272 14.20 -9.49 -9.03
CA PRO A 272 15.06 -8.64 -9.84
C PRO A 272 14.27 -7.60 -10.62
N GLY A 273 14.75 -6.35 -10.62
CA GLY A 273 14.11 -5.24 -11.32
C GLY A 273 12.94 -4.59 -10.57
N HIS A 274 12.70 -4.96 -9.31
CA HIS A 274 11.65 -4.32 -8.50
C HIS A 274 11.94 -2.84 -8.26
N PHE A 275 13.18 -2.50 -7.93
CA PHE A 275 13.60 -1.11 -7.68
C PHE A 275 13.77 -0.39 -9.02
N SER A 276 12.95 0.64 -9.25
CA SER A 276 12.76 1.24 -10.57
C SER A 276 12.50 2.74 -10.49
N ILE A 277 12.67 3.41 -11.63
CA ILE A 277 12.43 4.85 -11.79
C ILE A 277 11.40 5.03 -12.91
N HIS A 278 10.12 4.96 -12.55
CA HIS A 278 9.02 4.94 -13.50
C HIS A 278 8.57 6.38 -13.89
N PRO A 279 8.64 6.77 -15.19
CA PRO A 279 8.04 8.01 -15.65
C PRO A 279 6.52 7.85 -15.76
N GLY A 280 5.77 8.48 -14.85
CA GLY A 280 4.30 8.35 -14.78
C GLY A 280 3.55 9.40 -15.59
N VAL A 281 4.07 10.65 -15.66
CA VAL A 281 3.42 11.77 -16.33
C VAL A 281 4.43 12.58 -17.12
N ILE A 282 4.09 12.98 -18.34
CA ILE A 282 4.86 13.92 -19.16
C ILE A 282 3.94 15.07 -19.60
N GLN A 283 4.34 16.29 -19.32
CA GLN A 283 3.66 17.51 -19.73
C GLN A 283 4.65 18.48 -20.36
N GLY A 284 4.28 19.06 -21.51
CA GLY A 284 5.14 20.01 -22.18
C GLY A 284 4.38 20.84 -23.22
N GLY A 285 4.95 21.95 -23.60
CA GLY A 285 4.38 22.85 -24.59
C GLY A 285 4.56 24.33 -24.22
N PRO A 286 3.95 25.24 -24.95
CA PRO A 286 3.76 26.61 -24.51
C PRO A 286 2.69 26.65 -23.41
N HIS A 287 2.90 27.46 -22.37
CA HIS A 287 1.96 27.59 -21.27
C HIS A 287 0.56 28.01 -21.75
N GLY A 288 -0.45 27.22 -21.37
CA GLY A 288 -1.86 27.53 -21.65
C GLY A 288 -2.29 27.37 -23.11
N VAL A 289 -1.42 26.81 -23.97
CA VAL A 289 -1.70 26.67 -25.41
C VAL A 289 -1.35 25.26 -25.88
N MET A 290 -2.36 24.51 -26.37
CA MET A 290 -2.21 23.14 -26.84
C MET A 290 -2.16 23.04 -28.37
N VAL A 291 -1.18 23.73 -28.98
CA VAL A 291 -0.96 23.70 -30.44
C VAL A 291 0.52 23.56 -30.77
N PRO A 292 0.90 22.91 -31.92
CA PRO A 292 2.29 22.60 -32.26
C PRO A 292 3.03 23.74 -32.98
N PHE A 293 2.52 24.97 -32.91
CA PHE A 293 3.06 26.10 -33.72
C PHE A 293 4.15 26.91 -33.00
N PHE A 294 4.59 26.43 -31.83
CA PHE A 294 5.64 27.05 -31.02
C PHE A 294 6.78 26.07 -30.75
N LEU A 295 7.99 26.55 -30.49
CA LEU A 295 8.97 25.80 -29.75
C LEU A 295 8.52 25.79 -28.27
N SER A 296 8.53 24.63 -27.65
CA SER A 296 8.09 24.46 -26.28
C SER A 296 9.02 25.19 -25.30
N GLU A 297 8.47 25.85 -24.31
CA GLU A 297 9.23 26.56 -23.27
C GLU A 297 9.46 25.72 -22.01
N PHE A 298 8.74 24.59 -21.82
CA PHE A 298 8.98 23.63 -20.76
C PHE A 298 8.66 22.20 -21.19
N LEU A 299 9.33 21.25 -20.54
CA LEU A 299 8.90 19.86 -20.43
C LEU A 299 9.13 19.41 -19.00
N THR A 300 8.05 18.97 -18.35
CA THR A 300 8.08 18.39 -17.00
C THR A 300 7.76 16.91 -17.08
N ILE A 301 8.51 16.09 -16.34
CA ILE A 301 8.28 14.66 -16.21
C ILE A 301 8.16 14.36 -14.72
N ASP A 302 7.07 13.70 -14.33
CA ASP A 302 6.89 13.17 -12.99
C ASP A 302 7.32 11.70 -12.95
N TYR A 303 8.14 11.39 -11.95
CA TYR A 303 8.68 10.05 -11.72
C TYR A 303 8.22 9.50 -10.39
N CYS A 304 7.82 8.22 -10.40
CA CYS A 304 7.66 7.38 -9.23
C CYS A 304 8.92 6.50 -9.10
N VAL A 305 9.53 6.48 -7.91
CA VAL A 305 10.78 5.77 -7.64
C VAL A 305 10.57 4.77 -6.53
N TRP A 306 10.73 3.50 -6.83
CA TRP A 306 10.80 2.43 -5.85
C TRP A 306 12.26 2.18 -5.48
N TYR A 307 12.63 2.37 -4.21
CA TYR A 307 14.00 2.16 -3.75
C TYR A 307 14.10 1.04 -2.71
N SER A 308 15.28 0.42 -2.63
CA SER A 308 15.53 -0.71 -1.72
C SER A 308 15.38 -0.31 -0.26
N PRO A 309 14.81 -1.17 0.59
CA PRO A 309 14.77 -0.94 2.04
C PRO A 309 16.18 -0.79 2.65
N ASP A 310 17.22 -1.31 2.01
CA ASP A 310 18.61 -1.17 2.45
C ASP A 310 19.25 0.18 2.04
N ASP A 311 18.60 0.96 1.16
CA ASP A 311 19.16 2.22 0.66
C ASP A 311 18.78 3.42 1.55
N ASP A 312 19.73 4.32 1.78
CA ASP A 312 19.46 5.65 2.34
C ASP A 312 18.71 6.51 1.30
N PRO A 313 17.46 6.96 1.59
CA PRO A 313 16.69 7.75 0.65
C PRO A 313 17.38 9.03 0.20
N GLU A 314 18.18 9.65 1.06
CA GLU A 314 18.94 10.84 0.68
C GLU A 314 20.12 10.51 -0.25
N ALA A 315 20.68 9.30 -0.15
CA ALA A 315 21.66 8.82 -1.13
C ALA A 315 21.01 8.54 -2.48
N VAL A 316 19.80 7.96 -2.49
CA VAL A 316 19.00 7.73 -3.70
C VAL A 316 18.67 9.05 -4.41
N LYS A 317 18.21 10.05 -3.67
CA LYS A 317 17.95 11.39 -4.22
C LYS A 317 19.22 12.00 -4.84
N ARG A 318 20.34 11.96 -4.13
CA ARG A 318 21.62 12.47 -4.63
C ARG A 318 22.11 11.73 -5.89
N GLU A 319 21.91 10.42 -5.97
CA GLU A 319 22.24 9.61 -7.15
C GLU A 319 21.46 10.10 -8.38
N ILE A 320 20.14 10.24 -8.24
CA ILE A 320 19.23 10.73 -9.29
C ILE A 320 19.61 12.15 -9.73
N GLU A 321 19.75 13.09 -8.80
CA GLU A 321 20.10 14.47 -9.10
C GLU A 321 21.48 14.57 -9.78
N THR A 322 22.46 13.80 -9.31
CA THR A 322 23.79 13.72 -9.92
C THR A 322 23.72 13.21 -11.35
N HIS A 323 22.89 12.20 -11.60
CA HIS A 323 22.73 11.62 -12.93
C HIS A 323 22.07 12.62 -13.89
N ILE A 324 21.01 13.31 -13.46
CA ILE A 324 20.35 14.40 -14.21
C ILE A 324 21.36 15.52 -14.53
N HIS A 325 22.14 15.95 -13.52
CA HIS A 325 23.14 16.98 -13.70
C HIS A 325 24.20 16.59 -14.72
N ARG A 326 24.75 15.36 -14.64
CA ARG A 326 25.72 14.85 -15.62
C ARG A 326 25.16 14.82 -17.04
N ALA A 327 23.93 14.38 -17.21
CA ALA A 327 23.27 14.40 -18.51
C ALA A 327 23.12 15.83 -19.04
N ALA A 328 22.70 16.77 -18.22
CA ALA A 328 22.57 18.18 -18.58
C ALA A 328 23.91 18.82 -19.04
N GLN A 329 25.06 18.38 -18.50
CA GLN A 329 26.37 18.88 -18.92
C GLN A 329 26.72 18.52 -20.37
N THR A 330 26.05 17.57 -21.00
CA THR A 330 26.26 17.19 -22.41
C THR A 330 25.61 18.17 -23.39
N ASP A 331 24.69 19.03 -22.93
CA ASP A 331 23.94 19.97 -23.76
C ASP A 331 24.32 21.44 -23.43
N ALA A 332 24.57 22.24 -24.46
CA ALA A 332 25.01 23.63 -24.28
C ALA A 332 23.97 24.51 -23.56
N TRP A 333 22.68 24.30 -23.84
CA TRP A 333 21.61 25.05 -23.20
C TRP A 333 21.42 24.63 -21.75
N LEU A 334 21.38 23.33 -21.48
CA LEU A 334 21.14 22.78 -20.13
C LEU A 334 22.31 23.04 -19.17
N ARG A 335 23.52 23.30 -19.65
CA ARG A 335 24.62 23.76 -18.80
C ARG A 335 24.35 25.12 -18.17
N GLU A 336 23.72 26.02 -18.93
CA GLU A 336 23.41 27.39 -18.48
C GLU A 336 22.00 27.47 -17.83
N HIS A 337 21.12 26.53 -18.18
CA HIS A 337 19.75 26.43 -17.73
C HIS A 337 19.48 24.99 -17.24
N PRO A 338 20.07 24.60 -16.09
CA PRO A 338 19.97 23.23 -15.60
C PRO A 338 18.51 22.83 -15.32
N PRO A 339 18.16 21.56 -15.52
CA PRO A 339 16.84 21.06 -15.15
C PRO A 339 16.57 21.28 -13.67
N VAL A 340 15.31 21.63 -13.35
CA VAL A 340 14.85 21.80 -11.98
C VAL A 340 14.25 20.48 -11.52
N VAL A 341 14.77 19.96 -10.39
CA VAL A 341 14.24 18.77 -9.70
C VAL A 341 13.44 19.22 -8.49
N GLU A 342 12.22 18.71 -8.36
CA GLU A 342 11.34 19.01 -7.23
C GLU A 342 10.85 17.69 -6.62
N TRP A 343 11.25 17.41 -5.37
CA TRP A 343 10.78 16.27 -4.59
C TRP A 343 9.41 16.57 -4.00
N LYS A 344 8.42 15.73 -4.28
CA LYS A 344 7.00 15.95 -3.90
C LYS A 344 6.56 15.08 -2.76
N LEU A 345 7.08 13.84 -2.70
CA LEU A 345 6.67 12.86 -1.72
C LEU A 345 7.82 11.93 -1.35
N HIS A 346 7.83 11.50 -0.10
CA HIS A 346 8.65 10.42 0.40
C HIS A 346 7.82 9.54 1.35
N TRP A 347 7.65 8.26 0.98
CA TRP A 347 7.18 7.23 1.88
C TRP A 347 8.37 6.34 2.25
N PRO A 348 8.77 6.29 3.53
CA PRO A 348 9.92 5.49 3.95
C PRO A 348 9.71 4.00 3.72
N ALA A 349 10.80 3.26 3.52
CA ALA A 349 10.77 1.80 3.51
C ALA A 349 10.42 1.26 4.91
N ASN A 350 9.76 0.10 4.97
CA ASN A 350 9.57 -0.63 6.22
C ASN A 350 10.73 -1.61 6.43
N THR A 351 11.45 -1.43 7.54
CA THR A 351 12.60 -2.27 7.93
C THR A 351 12.58 -2.54 9.43
N PRO A 352 11.57 -3.25 9.94
CA PRO A 352 11.43 -3.50 11.36
C PRO A 352 12.44 -4.53 11.86
N ASP A 353 12.73 -4.50 13.17
CA ASP A 353 13.31 -5.66 13.88
C ASP A 353 12.15 -6.64 14.22
N ALA A 354 11.75 -7.44 13.24
CA ALA A 354 10.52 -8.24 13.29
C ALA A 354 10.75 -9.74 13.04
N ASP A 355 11.97 -10.24 13.21
CA ASP A 355 12.30 -11.66 12.96
C ASP A 355 11.41 -12.59 13.77
N GLU A 356 11.10 -12.23 15.02
CA GLU A 356 10.32 -13.08 15.92
C GLU A 356 8.85 -13.17 15.51
N ILE A 357 8.18 -12.04 15.21
CA ILE A 357 6.79 -12.06 14.74
C ILE A 357 6.68 -12.69 13.34
N THR A 358 7.69 -12.52 12.49
CA THR A 358 7.80 -13.20 11.20
C THR A 358 7.82 -14.72 11.39
N ALA A 359 8.68 -15.23 12.27
CA ALA A 359 8.78 -16.66 12.57
C ALA A 359 7.50 -17.22 13.17
N VAL A 360 6.86 -16.46 14.07
CA VAL A 360 5.56 -16.84 14.68
C VAL A 360 4.47 -16.91 13.59
N THR A 361 4.40 -15.95 12.70
CA THR A 361 3.38 -15.92 11.63
C THR A 361 3.59 -17.06 10.63
N VAL A 362 4.85 -17.37 10.26
CA VAL A 362 5.16 -18.55 9.43
C VAL A 362 4.69 -19.84 10.09
N ALA A 363 5.04 -20.05 11.37
CA ALA A 363 4.63 -21.26 12.11
C ALA A 363 3.11 -21.34 12.29
N ALA A 364 2.44 -20.21 12.51
CA ALA A 364 0.99 -20.14 12.60
C ALA A 364 0.31 -20.52 11.27
N HIS A 365 0.84 -20.04 10.14
CA HIS A 365 0.34 -20.43 8.83
C HIS A 365 0.51 -21.92 8.58
N GLU A 366 1.67 -22.51 8.86
CA GLU A 366 1.91 -23.95 8.68
C GLU A 366 0.90 -24.80 9.46
N GLN A 367 0.54 -24.39 10.68
CA GLN A 367 -0.45 -25.07 11.50
C GLN A 367 -1.88 -24.85 11.01
N ALA A 368 -2.22 -23.62 10.63
CA ALA A 368 -3.57 -23.21 10.24
C ALA A 368 -3.97 -23.68 8.85
N ALA A 369 -3.02 -23.76 7.92
CA ALA A 369 -3.27 -24.08 6.52
C ALA A 369 -3.36 -25.58 6.21
N VAL A 370 -3.22 -26.44 7.22
CA VAL A 370 -3.29 -27.90 7.05
C VAL A 370 -4.62 -28.30 6.37
N GLY A 371 -4.50 -29.06 5.28
CA GLY A 371 -5.66 -29.52 4.49
C GLY A 371 -6.20 -28.49 3.49
N SER A 372 -5.67 -27.27 3.45
CA SER A 372 -5.97 -26.29 2.42
C SER A 372 -5.00 -26.39 1.23
N ARG A 373 -5.30 -25.65 0.15
CA ARG A 373 -4.35 -25.52 -0.98
C ARG A 373 -3.09 -24.71 -0.62
N PHE A 374 -3.07 -24.05 0.53
CA PHE A 374 -1.96 -23.26 1.04
C PHE A 374 -1.10 -24.00 2.06
N ALA A 375 -1.30 -25.33 2.22
CA ALA A 375 -0.58 -26.13 3.20
C ALA A 375 0.94 -26.10 2.99
N GLY A 376 1.69 -25.96 4.07
CA GLY A 376 3.14 -25.86 4.10
C GLY A 376 3.61 -24.52 4.58
N ALA A 377 4.94 -24.28 4.54
CA ALA A 377 5.51 -23.00 4.90
C ALA A 377 5.12 -21.94 3.86
N PRO A 378 4.63 -20.78 4.28
CA PRO A 378 4.40 -19.66 3.38
C PRO A 378 5.73 -19.09 2.87
N ASP A 379 5.73 -18.48 1.70
CA ASP A 379 6.89 -17.73 1.25
C ASP A 379 7.12 -16.50 2.14
N ILE A 380 8.38 -16.12 2.31
CA ILE A 380 8.77 -14.84 2.92
C ILE A 380 9.27 -13.94 1.80
N VAL A 381 8.58 -12.81 1.57
CA VAL A 381 8.87 -11.91 0.45
C VAL A 381 8.81 -10.45 0.91
N GLY A 382 9.37 -9.53 0.12
CA GLY A 382 9.14 -8.10 0.29
C GLY A 382 7.79 -7.69 -0.30
N PHE A 383 7.15 -6.67 0.29
CA PHE A 383 5.92 -6.11 -0.25
C PHE A 383 6.19 -5.44 -1.60
N ALA A 384 5.22 -5.50 -2.50
CA ALA A 384 5.42 -4.93 -3.83
C ALA A 384 5.21 -3.40 -3.87
N ALA A 385 4.60 -2.83 -2.83
CA ALA A 385 4.29 -1.42 -2.69
C ALA A 385 4.69 -0.88 -1.31
N VAL A 386 4.23 0.30 -0.94
CA VAL A 386 4.30 0.87 0.41
C VAL A 386 3.04 0.51 1.19
N GLU A 387 3.07 0.59 2.51
CA GLU A 387 1.99 0.13 3.39
C GLU A 387 2.05 0.76 4.79
N ASP A 388 0.96 0.66 5.54
CA ASP A 388 0.83 1.20 6.90
C ASP A 388 1.81 0.59 7.92
N ALA A 389 2.35 -0.62 7.68
CA ALA A 389 3.37 -1.24 8.52
C ALA A 389 4.60 -0.33 8.75
N THR A 390 4.93 0.51 7.74
CA THR A 390 5.99 1.52 7.86
C THR A 390 5.77 2.45 9.06
N PHE A 391 4.55 2.96 9.23
CA PHE A 391 4.26 3.96 10.26
C PHE A 391 4.07 3.36 11.65
N LEU A 392 3.63 2.11 11.74
CA LEU A 392 3.69 1.34 12.98
C LEU A 392 5.14 1.15 13.42
N THR A 393 6.02 0.71 12.51
CA THR A 393 7.46 0.53 12.78
C THR A 393 8.12 1.85 13.19
N LEU A 394 7.86 2.96 12.48
CA LEU A 394 8.36 4.28 12.86
C LEU A 394 7.80 4.76 14.20
N GLY A 395 6.61 4.31 14.58
CA GLY A 395 5.98 4.52 15.87
C GLY A 395 6.53 3.63 17.00
N GLY A 396 7.50 2.77 16.70
CA GLY A 396 8.15 1.88 17.68
C GLY A 396 7.44 0.52 17.84
N VAL A 397 6.51 0.16 16.96
CA VAL A 397 5.82 -1.13 16.92
C VAL A 397 6.34 -1.92 15.72
N PRO A 398 7.21 -2.93 15.90
CA PRO A 398 7.69 -3.77 14.80
C PRO A 398 6.51 -4.39 14.05
N ALA A 399 6.38 -4.09 12.74
CA ALA A 399 5.22 -4.47 11.95
C ALA A 399 5.62 -5.24 10.69
N ILE A 400 4.88 -6.31 10.42
CA ILE A 400 4.95 -7.12 9.21
C ILE A 400 3.59 -7.11 8.53
N SER A 401 3.52 -7.59 7.28
CA SER A 401 2.24 -7.80 6.62
C SER A 401 1.99 -9.27 6.30
N TYR A 402 0.71 -9.65 6.39
CA TYR A 402 0.19 -10.96 6.04
C TYR A 402 -1.33 -10.84 5.87
N GLY A 403 -1.85 -11.17 4.71
CA GLY A 403 -3.30 -11.09 4.48
C GLY A 403 -3.76 -11.81 3.21
N PRO A 404 -5.09 -12.00 3.06
CA PRO A 404 -5.70 -12.60 1.89
C PRO A 404 -5.80 -11.61 0.74
N GLY A 405 -5.81 -12.11 -0.48
CA GLY A 405 -6.00 -11.32 -1.69
C GLY A 405 -4.80 -11.32 -2.63
N ASP A 406 -4.96 -10.62 -3.74
CA ASP A 406 -4.01 -10.58 -4.83
C ASP A 406 -3.81 -9.14 -5.32
N LEU A 407 -2.64 -8.54 -5.07
CA LEU A 407 -2.29 -7.19 -5.53
C LEU A 407 -2.43 -6.97 -7.04
N ARG A 408 -2.48 -8.04 -7.85
CA ARG A 408 -2.68 -7.91 -9.31
C ARG A 408 -4.10 -7.51 -9.68
N VAL A 409 -5.08 -7.74 -8.78
CA VAL A 409 -6.48 -7.32 -8.95
C VAL A 409 -6.84 -6.14 -8.06
N ALA A 410 -5.98 -5.77 -7.10
CA ALA A 410 -6.10 -4.52 -6.36
C ALA A 410 -6.02 -3.34 -7.34
N HIS A 411 -6.80 -2.28 -7.10
CA HIS A 411 -6.91 -1.08 -7.95
C HIS A 411 -7.37 -1.35 -9.40
N ALA A 412 -7.63 -2.60 -9.77
CA ALA A 412 -8.13 -2.98 -11.10
C ALA A 412 -9.67 -3.01 -11.15
N ASP A 413 -10.23 -3.05 -12.36
CA ASP A 413 -11.63 -3.40 -12.56
C ASP A 413 -11.85 -4.86 -12.16
N ASP A 414 -13.07 -5.21 -11.74
CA ASP A 414 -13.42 -6.56 -11.31
C ASP A 414 -12.58 -7.12 -10.14
N GLU A 415 -12.24 -6.27 -9.18
CA GLU A 415 -11.55 -6.67 -7.96
C GLU A 415 -12.35 -7.73 -7.19
N TYR A 416 -11.65 -8.73 -6.64
CA TYR A 416 -12.22 -9.81 -5.84
C TYR A 416 -11.21 -10.38 -4.87
N VAL A 417 -11.70 -11.08 -3.83
CA VAL A 417 -10.88 -11.93 -2.96
C VAL A 417 -11.40 -13.37 -2.98
N MET A 418 -10.50 -14.34 -2.87
CA MET A 418 -10.84 -15.75 -2.75
C MET A 418 -11.29 -16.09 -1.33
N ILE A 419 -12.43 -16.75 -1.19
CA ILE A 419 -13.01 -17.11 0.12
C ILE A 419 -12.08 -18.00 0.93
N ASP A 420 -11.41 -18.96 0.29
CA ASP A 420 -10.48 -19.88 0.97
C ASP A 420 -9.21 -19.17 1.47
N GLU A 421 -8.77 -18.07 0.81
CA GLU A 421 -7.70 -17.22 1.33
C GLU A 421 -8.13 -16.49 2.61
N VAL A 422 -9.33 -15.91 2.61
CA VAL A 422 -9.87 -15.22 3.79
C VAL A 422 -10.00 -16.17 4.98
N VAL A 423 -10.52 -17.39 4.75
CA VAL A 423 -10.67 -18.39 5.81
C VAL A 423 -9.31 -18.87 6.33
N THR A 424 -8.35 -19.11 5.45
CA THR A 424 -7.01 -19.54 5.84
C THR A 424 -6.27 -18.43 6.60
N ALA A 425 -6.36 -17.18 6.13
CA ALA A 425 -5.78 -16.03 6.84
C ALA A 425 -6.40 -15.86 8.24
N CYS A 426 -7.73 -16.00 8.36
CA CYS A 426 -8.42 -15.95 9.64
C CYS A 426 -7.89 -17.00 10.63
N LYS A 427 -7.71 -18.24 10.20
CA LYS A 427 -7.10 -19.30 11.01
C LYS A 427 -5.67 -18.96 11.41
N THR A 428 -4.87 -18.47 10.48
CA THR A 428 -3.49 -18.05 10.75
C THR A 428 -3.43 -16.93 11.77
N PHE A 429 -4.27 -15.90 11.66
CA PHE A 429 -4.34 -14.82 12.64
C PHE A 429 -4.71 -15.34 14.03
N ALA A 430 -5.68 -16.27 14.15
CA ALA A 430 -6.05 -16.84 15.44
C ALA A 430 -4.88 -17.60 16.10
N VAL A 431 -4.16 -18.42 15.32
CA VAL A 431 -2.98 -19.15 15.81
C VAL A 431 -1.82 -18.22 16.15
N ALA A 432 -1.55 -17.22 15.30
CA ALA A 432 -0.50 -16.22 15.55
C ALA A 432 -0.76 -15.43 16.84
N ALA A 433 -2.02 -15.04 17.12
CA ALA A 433 -2.38 -14.39 18.38
C ALA A 433 -2.14 -15.30 19.59
N MET A 434 -2.48 -16.60 19.50
CA MET A 434 -2.20 -17.56 20.58
C MET A 434 -0.72 -17.74 20.82
N ASP A 435 0.08 -17.85 19.76
CA ASP A 435 1.53 -18.06 19.86
C ASP A 435 2.28 -16.83 20.34
N TRP A 436 1.87 -15.65 19.89
CA TRP A 436 2.53 -14.39 20.23
C TRP A 436 2.11 -13.90 21.61
N CYS A 437 0.82 -13.78 21.85
CA CYS A 437 0.31 -13.24 23.12
C CYS A 437 0.37 -14.25 24.26
N GLY A 438 0.48 -15.55 23.95
CA GLY A 438 0.39 -16.64 24.90
C GLY A 438 -1.05 -16.90 25.37
N VAL A 439 -1.36 -18.16 25.68
CA VAL A 439 -2.68 -18.59 26.18
C VAL A 439 -2.60 -18.78 27.70
N VAL A 440 -3.71 -18.43 28.42
CA VAL A 440 -3.83 -18.57 29.89
C VAL A 440 -3.87 -20.04 30.32
#